data_a8cc061e1ecfa6547b007c30a3d951b2
#
_entry.id   a8cc061e1ecfa6547b007c30a3d951b2
#
_cell.length_a   1.000
_cell.length_b   1.000
_cell.length_c   1.000
_cell.angle_alpha   90.00
_cell.angle_beta   90.00
_cell.angle_gamma   90.00
#
_symmetry.space_group_name_H-M   'P 1'
#
loop_
_entity.id
_entity.type
_entity.pdbx_description
1 polymer ?
#
loop_
_entity_poly.entity_id
_entity_poly.type
_entity_poly.pdbx_seq_one_letter_code
_entity_poly.pdbx_strand_id
1 'polypeptide(L)'
;ARPGLLSLIIRSFASLKDKKVKIVPVYIGYEKILEGQSYLSELSGGKKKKESILDPFKVFKDFQNYLGNAYVNFSEPIDLDIFLKENIGNYQISSPQEKPQWIDKTTSELGEYVTRSINNSVAVTSTSLFSVALLTEPTQTLTEENLIKRINFFLKLIKNTPDYSDVWLTQESAEEVIHKTEKLGFIQSTKAGSQKIYRPTSNQVASLSFYKNNISHIFILHSLICESVKFVKQAPKDEILKIIQMIYPIFAKDFHLKNKTLDNFSIEEAIDLLVSKRLLCIDNENNIFAPDEDIKNYDEYIALSNLCEPSLKRFYIAMSVIWNKEEILKEDFRVECKNI
;
A
#
# COMPACT_ATOMS: atom_id res chain seq x y z
N ALA A 1 5.94 -13.00 7.37
CA ALA A 1 5.69 -13.44 8.74
C ALA A 1 5.60 -14.97 8.77
N ARG A 2 6.08 -15.62 9.84
CA ARG A 2 5.90 -17.07 10.00
C ARG A 2 4.48 -17.33 10.52
N PRO A 3 3.62 -18.06 9.81
CA PRO A 3 2.20 -18.23 10.16
C PRO A 3 1.97 -19.22 11.31
N GLY A 4 2.99 -19.52 12.14
CA GLY A 4 2.95 -20.55 13.17
C GLY A 4 1.82 -20.40 14.18
N LEU A 5 1.55 -19.18 14.66
CA LEU A 5 0.45 -18.94 15.60
C LEU A 5 -0.91 -19.18 14.92
N LEU A 6 -1.09 -18.74 13.69
CA LEU A 6 -2.34 -18.93 12.95
C LEU A 6 -2.59 -20.42 12.67
N SER A 7 -1.55 -21.16 12.27
CA SER A 7 -1.60 -22.62 12.10
C SER A 7 -1.97 -23.32 13.44
N LEU A 8 -1.43 -22.86 14.56
CA LEU A 8 -1.77 -23.41 15.88
C LEU A 8 -3.25 -23.17 16.21
N ILE A 9 -3.77 -21.95 15.96
CA ILE A 9 -5.18 -21.62 16.21
C ILE A 9 -6.08 -22.52 15.35
N ILE A 10 -5.79 -22.70 14.06
CA ILE A 10 -6.58 -23.56 13.15
C ILE A 10 -6.59 -25.00 13.66
N ARG A 11 -5.44 -25.56 14.00
CA ARG A 11 -5.35 -26.96 14.49
C ARG A 11 -6.06 -27.15 15.82
N SER A 12 -5.89 -26.21 16.76
CA SER A 12 -6.58 -26.26 18.04
C SER A 12 -8.08 -26.19 17.83
N PHE A 13 -8.57 -25.30 16.98
CA PHE A 13 -9.99 -25.18 16.65
C PHE A 13 -10.54 -26.46 16.00
N ALA A 14 -9.82 -26.99 14.99
CA ALA A 14 -10.24 -28.19 14.28
C ALA A 14 -10.32 -29.46 15.16
N SER A 15 -9.58 -29.51 16.27
CA SER A 15 -9.64 -30.60 17.25
C SER A 15 -10.71 -30.44 18.32
N LEU A 16 -11.32 -29.23 18.43
CA LEU A 16 -12.36 -28.95 19.43
C LEU A 16 -13.76 -29.17 18.82
N LYS A 17 -14.66 -29.72 19.64
CA LYS A 17 -16.10 -29.82 19.31
C LYS A 17 -16.84 -28.63 19.93
N ASP A 18 -17.82 -28.12 19.23
CA ASP A 18 -18.80 -27.12 19.72
C ASP A 18 -18.20 -25.82 20.25
N LYS A 19 -17.02 -25.41 19.78
CA LYS A 19 -16.46 -24.09 20.07
C LYS A 19 -16.68 -23.13 18.91
N LYS A 20 -16.93 -21.87 19.23
CA LYS A 20 -17.00 -20.77 18.26
C LYS A 20 -15.76 -19.91 18.43
N VAL A 21 -15.03 -19.72 17.34
CA VAL A 21 -13.84 -18.86 17.30
C VAL A 21 -14.00 -17.86 16.18
N LYS A 22 -13.82 -16.58 16.51
CA LYS A 22 -13.79 -15.49 15.52
C LYS A 22 -12.42 -14.83 15.56
N ILE A 23 -11.86 -14.58 14.41
CA ILE A 23 -10.63 -13.81 14.24
C ILE A 23 -11.03 -12.40 13.86
N VAL A 24 -10.62 -11.41 14.65
CA VAL A 24 -10.87 -10.00 14.36
C VAL A 24 -9.59 -9.37 13.83
N PRO A 25 -9.52 -9.05 12.52
CA PRO A 25 -8.39 -8.28 11.99
C PRO A 25 -8.44 -6.86 12.55
N VAL A 26 -7.28 -6.34 12.98
CA VAL A 26 -7.18 -5.01 13.56
C VAL A 26 -6.07 -4.25 12.86
N TYR A 27 -6.42 -3.10 12.27
CA TYR A 27 -5.45 -2.13 11.78
C TYR A 27 -4.99 -1.24 12.93
N ILE A 28 -3.68 -1.09 13.06
CA ILE A 28 -3.07 -0.13 14.00
C ILE A 28 -2.12 0.76 13.22
N GLY A 29 -2.45 2.03 13.11
CA GLY A 29 -1.66 3.05 12.43
C GLY A 29 -1.19 4.13 13.39
N TYR A 30 0.03 4.63 13.16
CA TYR A 30 0.63 5.73 13.90
C TYR A 30 1.03 6.85 12.95
N GLU A 31 0.89 8.09 13.35
CA GLU A 31 1.42 9.22 12.58
C GLU A 31 2.93 9.34 12.68
N LYS A 32 3.50 8.91 13.80
CA LYS A 32 4.96 8.75 13.96
C LYS A 32 5.27 7.51 14.78
N ILE A 33 6.11 6.63 14.22
CA ILE A 33 6.57 5.42 14.90
C ILE A 33 7.80 5.80 15.75
N LEU A 34 7.76 5.46 17.05
CA LEU A 34 8.87 5.70 17.98
C LEU A 34 10.14 4.95 17.57
N GLU A 35 10.00 3.73 17.09
CA GLU A 35 11.10 2.84 16.70
C GLU A 35 11.57 3.05 15.25
N GLY A 36 11.12 4.12 14.58
CA GLY A 36 11.35 4.34 13.15
C GLY A 36 12.83 4.24 12.73
N GLN A 37 13.76 4.74 13.54
CA GLN A 37 15.19 4.65 13.24
C GLN A 37 15.74 3.24 13.37
N SER A 38 15.30 2.45 14.37
CA SER A 38 15.70 1.05 14.54
C SER A 38 15.17 0.21 13.38
N TYR A 39 13.92 0.41 13.00
CA TYR A 39 13.26 -0.26 11.88
C TYR A 39 13.96 0.04 10.54
N LEU A 40 14.31 1.29 10.28
CA LEU A 40 15.04 1.70 9.08
C LEU A 40 16.46 1.12 9.05
N SER A 41 17.13 1.03 10.20
CA SER A 41 18.44 0.39 10.32
C SER A 41 18.36 -1.11 10.00
N GLU A 42 17.33 -1.80 10.46
CA GLU A 42 17.09 -3.23 10.13
C GLU A 42 16.77 -3.43 8.64
N LEU A 43 15.97 -2.57 8.03
CA LEU A 43 15.67 -2.61 6.59
C LEU A 43 16.92 -2.39 5.72
N SER A 44 17.86 -1.56 6.18
CA SER A 44 19.15 -1.33 5.50
C SER A 44 20.20 -2.43 5.76
N GLY A 45 19.81 -3.53 6.41
CA GLY A 45 20.71 -4.66 6.69
C GLY A 45 21.53 -4.52 7.97
N GLY A 46 21.22 -3.53 8.81
CA GLY A 46 21.81 -3.37 10.14
C GLY A 46 21.45 -4.53 11.07
N LYS A 47 22.37 -4.93 11.94
CA LYS A 47 22.09 -5.97 12.94
C LYS A 47 21.07 -5.47 13.95
N LYS A 48 20.09 -6.32 14.27
CA LYS A 48 19.13 -6.08 15.33
C LYS A 48 19.85 -5.76 16.64
N LYS A 49 19.67 -4.54 17.15
CA LYS A 49 20.23 -4.17 18.46
C LYS A 49 19.46 -4.92 19.53
N LYS A 50 20.18 -5.57 20.46
CA LYS A 50 19.55 -6.17 21.65
C LYS A 50 18.91 -5.06 22.48
N GLU A 51 17.69 -5.28 22.91
CA GLU A 51 16.98 -4.40 23.84
C GLU A 51 17.83 -4.24 25.11
N SER A 52 18.07 -2.97 25.49
CA SER A 52 18.82 -2.63 26.70
C SER A 52 17.87 -2.29 27.83
N ILE A 53 18.26 -2.63 29.06
CA ILE A 53 17.52 -2.27 30.29
C ILE A 53 17.37 -0.73 30.43
N LEU A 54 18.18 0.05 29.70
CA LEU A 54 18.12 1.52 29.68
C LEU A 54 17.14 2.10 28.63
N ASP A 55 16.51 1.26 27.80
CA ASP A 55 15.55 1.70 26.79
C ASP A 55 14.32 2.45 27.35
N PRO A 56 13.78 2.14 28.59
CA PRO A 56 12.70 2.93 29.17
C PRO A 56 13.03 4.43 29.34
N PHE A 57 14.28 4.77 29.63
CA PHE A 57 14.68 6.19 29.77
C PHE A 57 14.77 6.93 28.43
N LYS A 58 15.13 6.22 27.36
CA LYS A 58 15.07 6.77 25.99
C LYS A 58 13.62 6.98 25.55
N VAL A 59 12.77 6.00 25.82
CA VAL A 59 11.34 6.09 25.55
C VAL A 59 10.72 7.29 26.28
N PHE A 60 11.08 7.55 27.54
CA PHE A 60 10.62 8.72 28.29
C PHE A 60 11.04 10.05 27.66
N LYS A 61 12.26 10.12 27.09
CA LYS A 61 12.76 11.31 26.40
C LYS A 61 12.05 11.50 25.04
N ASP A 62 11.69 10.41 24.38
CA ASP A 62 10.95 10.42 23.13
C ASP A 62 9.46 10.77 23.34
N PHE A 63 8.88 10.49 24.51
CA PHE A 63 7.52 10.95 24.90
C PHE A 63 7.40 12.48 25.03
N GLN A 64 8.49 13.21 25.17
CA GLN A 64 8.45 14.67 25.12
C GLN A 64 8.30 15.22 23.70
N ASN A 65 8.52 14.37 22.68
CA ASN A 65 8.33 14.74 21.29
C ASN A 65 6.85 14.59 20.90
N TYR A 66 6.38 15.46 20.02
CA TYR A 66 5.06 15.31 19.42
C TYR A 66 5.04 14.07 18.51
N LEU A 67 4.17 13.11 18.83
CA LEU A 67 4.08 11.83 18.11
C LEU A 67 2.83 11.73 17.21
N GLY A 68 1.93 12.69 17.32
CA GLY A 68 0.63 12.63 16.65
C GLY A 68 -0.32 11.62 17.27
N ASN A 69 -1.23 11.09 16.45
CA ASN A 69 -2.28 10.17 16.87
C ASN A 69 -1.95 8.71 16.54
N ALA A 70 -2.58 7.81 17.28
CA ALA A 70 -2.68 6.39 16.95
C ALA A 70 -4.13 6.08 16.52
N TYR A 71 -4.28 5.26 15.51
CA TYR A 71 -5.57 4.87 14.93
C TYR A 71 -5.73 3.36 15.07
N VAL A 72 -6.87 2.92 15.58
CA VAL A 72 -7.19 1.50 15.76
C VAL A 72 -8.55 1.23 15.12
N ASN A 73 -8.53 0.50 14.01
CA ASN A 73 -9.75 0.12 13.29
C ASN A 73 -9.93 -1.39 13.32
N PHE A 74 -11.14 -1.82 13.62
CA PHE A 74 -11.52 -3.23 13.66
C PHE A 74 -12.25 -3.57 12.37
N SER A 75 -11.79 -4.63 11.70
CA SER A 75 -12.48 -5.21 10.54
C SER A 75 -13.59 -6.15 11.01
N GLU A 76 -14.45 -6.55 10.07
CA GLU A 76 -15.45 -7.58 10.31
C GLU A 76 -14.82 -8.88 10.83
N PRO A 77 -15.40 -9.47 11.90
CA PRO A 77 -14.90 -10.72 12.46
C PRO A 77 -15.04 -11.90 11.49
N ILE A 78 -13.96 -12.62 11.27
CA ILE A 78 -13.91 -13.83 10.45
C ILE A 78 -14.35 -15.01 11.31
N ASP A 79 -15.48 -15.63 11.00
CA ASP A 79 -15.92 -16.87 11.65
C ASP A 79 -15.08 -18.04 11.13
N LEU A 80 -14.31 -18.66 12.03
CA LEU A 80 -13.36 -19.69 11.64
C LEU A 80 -14.05 -21.00 11.20
N ASP A 81 -15.24 -21.31 11.73
CA ASP A 81 -16.02 -22.46 11.32
C ASP A 81 -16.52 -22.30 9.87
N ILE A 82 -17.10 -21.15 9.58
CA ILE A 82 -17.58 -20.83 8.21
C ILE A 82 -16.39 -20.87 7.24
N PHE A 83 -15.30 -20.18 7.57
CA PHE A 83 -14.11 -20.14 6.73
C PHE A 83 -13.55 -21.54 6.40
N LEU A 84 -13.44 -22.41 7.41
CA LEU A 84 -12.92 -23.76 7.20
C LEU A 84 -13.89 -24.64 6.42
N LYS A 85 -15.20 -24.55 6.66
CA LYS A 85 -16.20 -25.29 5.90
C LYS A 85 -16.20 -24.93 4.41
N GLU A 86 -16.09 -23.64 4.09
CA GLU A 86 -16.07 -23.17 2.71
C GLU A 86 -14.79 -23.59 1.96
N ASN A 87 -13.65 -23.63 2.64
CA ASN A 87 -12.36 -23.91 1.98
C ASN A 87 -11.97 -25.39 1.98
N ILE A 88 -12.47 -26.20 2.93
CA ILE A 88 -12.03 -27.59 3.15
C ILE A 88 -13.21 -28.55 3.20
N GLY A 89 -14.36 -28.12 3.69
CA GLY A 89 -15.51 -28.98 3.99
C GLY A 89 -15.37 -29.66 5.35
N ASN A 90 -14.98 -30.92 5.39
CA ASN A 90 -14.74 -31.62 6.66
C ASN A 90 -13.32 -31.36 7.15
N TYR A 91 -13.15 -30.48 8.12
CA TYR A 91 -11.86 -30.06 8.67
C TYR A 91 -11.54 -30.68 10.05
N GLN A 92 -12.41 -31.55 10.61
CA GLN A 92 -12.22 -32.14 11.95
C GLN A 92 -10.96 -33.01 12.01
N ILE A 93 -10.18 -32.85 13.08
CA ILE A 93 -8.99 -33.67 13.41
C ILE A 93 -9.11 -34.20 14.83
N SER A 94 -8.45 -35.30 15.12
CA SER A 94 -8.52 -35.96 16.43
C SER A 94 -7.65 -35.26 17.48
N SER A 95 -6.60 -34.57 17.07
CA SER A 95 -5.63 -33.94 17.95
C SER A 95 -4.99 -32.70 17.33
N PRO A 96 -4.68 -31.65 18.10
CA PRO A 96 -3.94 -30.45 17.61
C PRO A 96 -2.52 -30.76 17.11
N GLN A 97 -1.97 -31.94 17.46
CA GLN A 97 -0.66 -32.40 16.97
C GLN A 97 -0.71 -32.90 15.53
N GLU A 98 -1.88 -33.28 15.04
CA GLU A 98 -2.07 -33.68 13.66
C GLU A 98 -1.77 -32.51 12.71
N LYS A 99 -1.10 -32.81 11.59
CA LYS A 99 -0.81 -31.88 10.51
C LYS A 99 -1.31 -32.40 9.18
N PRO A 100 -2.63 -32.40 8.94
CA PRO A 100 -3.16 -32.73 7.63
C PRO A 100 -2.59 -31.83 6.55
N GLN A 101 -2.54 -32.33 5.31
CA GLN A 101 -1.94 -31.59 4.17
C GLN A 101 -2.62 -30.24 3.89
N TRP A 102 -3.89 -30.10 4.25
CA TRP A 102 -4.64 -28.85 4.05
C TRP A 102 -4.21 -27.71 4.99
N ILE A 103 -3.58 -28.00 6.15
CA ILE A 103 -3.25 -26.99 7.19
C ILE A 103 -2.41 -25.84 6.63
N ASP A 104 -1.33 -26.14 5.90
CA ASP A 104 -0.39 -25.10 5.45
C ASP A 104 -1.05 -24.18 4.40
N LYS A 105 -1.79 -24.77 3.46
CA LYS A 105 -2.52 -24.04 2.44
C LYS A 105 -3.57 -23.13 3.08
N THR A 106 -4.41 -23.68 3.94
CA THR A 106 -5.50 -22.93 4.61
C THR A 106 -4.97 -21.86 5.55
N THR A 107 -3.84 -22.14 6.24
CA THR A 107 -3.17 -21.11 7.06
C THR A 107 -2.71 -19.93 6.22
N SER A 108 -2.17 -20.19 5.02
CA SER A 108 -1.76 -19.14 4.09
C SER A 108 -2.97 -18.35 3.57
N GLU A 109 -4.05 -19.03 3.19
CA GLU A 109 -5.28 -18.41 2.68
C GLU A 109 -5.95 -17.54 3.74
N LEU A 110 -6.03 -18.02 4.99
CA LEU A 110 -6.54 -17.24 6.11
C LEU A 110 -5.64 -16.04 6.42
N GLY A 111 -4.31 -16.21 6.35
CA GLY A 111 -3.35 -15.14 6.51
C GLY A 111 -3.51 -14.04 5.45
N GLU A 112 -3.72 -14.41 4.20
CA GLU A 112 -4.02 -13.45 3.11
C GLU A 112 -5.35 -12.75 3.35
N TYR A 113 -6.38 -13.47 3.79
CA TYR A 113 -7.70 -12.89 4.07
C TYR A 113 -7.61 -11.87 5.22
N VAL A 114 -6.95 -12.22 6.32
CA VAL A 114 -6.69 -11.31 7.45
C VAL A 114 -5.94 -10.06 6.99
N THR A 115 -4.88 -10.21 6.19
CA THR A 115 -4.08 -9.07 5.70
C THR A 115 -4.91 -8.14 4.82
N ARG A 116 -5.72 -8.67 3.91
CA ARG A 116 -6.65 -7.88 3.09
C ARG A 116 -7.67 -7.14 3.95
N SER A 117 -8.23 -7.80 4.96
CA SER A 117 -9.18 -7.18 5.87
C SER A 117 -8.55 -6.02 6.65
N ILE A 118 -7.29 -6.16 7.07
CA ILE A 118 -6.53 -5.08 7.71
C ILE A 118 -6.33 -3.91 6.73
N ASN A 119 -5.94 -4.18 5.47
CA ASN A 119 -5.77 -3.15 4.44
C ASN A 119 -7.08 -2.40 4.16
N ASN A 120 -8.21 -3.12 4.10
CA ASN A 120 -9.53 -2.51 3.89
C ASN A 120 -9.99 -1.63 5.07
N SER A 121 -9.40 -1.81 6.25
CA SER A 121 -9.70 -1.02 7.44
C SER A 121 -8.64 0.05 7.73
N VAL A 122 -7.81 0.38 6.74
CA VAL A 122 -6.75 1.37 6.90
C VAL A 122 -7.28 2.74 7.33
N ALA A 123 -6.51 3.47 8.12
CA ALA A 123 -6.71 4.89 8.35
C ALA A 123 -5.78 5.70 7.45
N VAL A 124 -6.36 6.56 6.62
CA VAL A 124 -5.61 7.53 5.81
C VAL A 124 -5.26 8.72 6.70
N THR A 125 -4.11 8.62 7.35
CA THR A 125 -3.61 9.65 8.28
C THR A 125 -2.99 10.82 7.53
N SER A 126 -2.80 11.96 8.21
CA SER A 126 -2.12 13.13 7.63
C SER A 126 -0.73 12.79 7.13
N THR A 127 0.04 12.01 7.90
CA THR A 127 1.40 11.59 7.52
C THR A 127 1.40 10.68 6.29
N SER A 128 0.46 9.72 6.20
CA SER A 128 0.38 8.81 5.04
C SER A 128 -0.06 9.55 3.77
N LEU A 129 -1.05 10.42 3.88
CA LEU A 129 -1.54 11.23 2.77
C LEU A 129 -0.48 12.20 2.25
N PHE A 130 0.19 12.91 3.17
CA PHE A 130 1.32 13.77 2.85
C PHE A 130 2.43 13.00 2.11
N SER A 131 2.76 11.80 2.62
CA SER A 131 3.81 10.96 2.05
C SER A 131 3.51 10.53 0.62
N VAL A 132 2.26 10.18 0.31
CA VAL A 132 1.83 9.92 -1.07
C VAL A 132 1.99 11.16 -1.92
N ALA A 133 1.49 12.32 -1.46
CA ALA A 133 1.54 13.56 -2.22
C ALA A 133 2.97 14.02 -2.54
N LEU A 134 3.89 13.89 -1.61
CA LEU A 134 5.28 14.32 -1.80
C LEU A 134 6.12 13.30 -2.58
N LEU A 135 6.02 12.01 -2.24
CA LEU A 135 6.91 10.98 -2.81
C LEU A 135 6.48 10.46 -4.18
N THR A 136 5.36 10.91 -4.72
CA THR A 136 5.00 10.74 -6.14
C THR A 136 5.66 11.80 -7.02
N GLU A 137 6.31 12.80 -6.43
CA GLU A 137 7.18 13.74 -7.11
C GLU A 137 8.61 13.18 -7.17
N PRO A 138 9.21 12.97 -8.36
CA PRO A 138 10.55 12.40 -8.47
C PRO A 138 11.62 13.19 -7.73
N THR A 139 11.52 14.51 -7.70
CA THR A 139 12.45 15.39 -6.99
C THR A 139 12.24 15.43 -5.49
N GLN A 140 11.12 14.84 -5.01
CA GLN A 140 10.68 14.87 -3.60
C GLN A 140 10.61 16.29 -3.02
N THR A 141 10.34 17.26 -3.90
CA THR A 141 10.32 18.69 -3.55
C THR A 141 9.14 19.35 -4.24
N LEU A 142 8.28 20.01 -3.46
CA LEU A 142 7.09 20.70 -3.96
C LEU A 142 6.93 22.07 -3.33
N THR A 143 6.39 23.02 -4.10
CA THR A 143 5.88 24.28 -3.56
C THR A 143 4.66 23.99 -2.68
N GLU A 144 4.37 24.89 -1.72
CA GLU A 144 3.20 24.80 -0.86
C GLU A 144 1.90 24.67 -1.67
N GLU A 145 1.76 25.48 -2.69
CA GLU A 145 0.59 25.46 -3.58
C GLU A 145 0.39 24.10 -4.26
N ASN A 146 1.45 23.56 -4.88
CA ASN A 146 1.36 22.27 -5.57
C ASN A 146 1.15 21.10 -4.58
N LEU A 147 1.72 21.19 -3.38
CA LEU A 147 1.52 20.19 -2.34
C LEU A 147 0.06 20.18 -1.85
N ILE A 148 -0.53 21.36 -1.60
CA ILE A 148 -1.94 21.50 -1.23
C ILE A 148 -2.85 20.93 -2.33
N LYS A 149 -2.59 21.27 -3.60
CA LYS A 149 -3.34 20.73 -4.75
C LYS A 149 -3.28 19.19 -4.77
N ARG A 150 -2.09 18.63 -4.61
CA ARG A 150 -1.85 17.18 -4.67
C ARG A 150 -2.47 16.43 -3.50
N ILE A 151 -2.41 16.96 -2.28
CA ILE A 151 -3.09 16.41 -1.10
C ILE A 151 -4.61 16.36 -1.35
N ASN A 152 -5.19 17.47 -1.79
CA ASN A 152 -6.61 17.56 -2.09
C ASN A 152 -7.03 16.62 -3.24
N PHE A 153 -6.16 16.44 -4.24
CA PHE A 153 -6.39 15.49 -5.33
C PHE A 153 -6.50 14.06 -4.80
N PHE A 154 -5.53 13.57 -4.03
CA PHE A 154 -5.56 12.21 -3.48
C PHE A 154 -6.76 11.99 -2.54
N LEU A 155 -7.10 12.97 -1.70
CA LEU A 155 -8.31 12.90 -0.86
C LEU A 155 -9.59 12.74 -1.69
N LYS A 156 -9.73 13.52 -2.77
CA LYS A 156 -10.88 13.42 -3.67
C LYS A 156 -10.91 12.11 -4.42
N LEU A 157 -9.75 11.58 -4.82
CA LEU A 157 -9.68 10.29 -5.51
C LEU A 157 -10.15 9.16 -4.60
N ILE A 158 -9.70 9.09 -3.34
CA ILE A 158 -10.15 8.09 -2.37
C ILE A 158 -11.67 8.12 -2.20
N LYS A 159 -12.24 9.31 -1.98
CA LYS A 159 -13.69 9.49 -1.80
C LYS A 159 -14.53 9.04 -3.00
N ASN A 160 -13.94 9.02 -4.20
CA ASN A 160 -14.62 8.62 -5.44
C ASN A 160 -14.26 7.18 -5.86
N THR A 161 -13.44 6.45 -5.07
CA THR A 161 -13.10 5.06 -5.32
C THR A 161 -14.03 4.17 -4.50
N PRO A 162 -14.99 3.44 -5.12
CA PRO A 162 -16.06 2.75 -4.40
C PRO A 162 -15.56 1.77 -3.33
N ASP A 163 -14.51 1.00 -3.65
CA ASP A 163 -13.93 0.00 -2.76
C ASP A 163 -13.34 0.58 -1.46
N TYR A 164 -13.05 1.88 -1.41
CA TYR A 164 -12.38 2.56 -0.31
C TYR A 164 -13.14 3.79 0.20
N SER A 165 -14.41 3.96 -0.19
CA SER A 165 -15.26 5.09 0.25
C SER A 165 -15.43 5.15 1.77
N ASP A 166 -15.40 4.01 2.44
CA ASP A 166 -15.65 3.87 3.88
C ASP A 166 -14.39 3.85 4.75
N VAL A 167 -13.19 3.96 4.14
CA VAL A 167 -11.95 4.05 4.93
C VAL A 167 -11.93 5.34 5.75
N TRP A 168 -11.35 5.26 6.95
CA TRP A 168 -11.19 6.45 7.77
C TRP A 168 -10.23 7.44 7.09
N LEU A 169 -10.68 8.68 6.91
CA LEU A 169 -9.88 9.77 6.32
C LEU A 169 -9.60 10.83 7.37
N THR A 170 -8.39 11.38 7.35
CA THR A 170 -8.07 12.58 8.14
C THR A 170 -9.08 13.68 7.87
N GLN A 171 -9.47 14.40 8.93
CA GLN A 171 -10.38 15.54 8.85
C GLN A 171 -9.64 16.87 8.70
N GLU A 172 -8.31 16.83 8.69
CA GLU A 172 -7.46 18.01 8.56
C GLU A 172 -7.48 18.53 7.13
N SER A 173 -7.42 19.86 6.98
CA SER A 173 -7.22 20.52 5.69
C SER A 173 -5.82 20.19 5.13
N ALA A 174 -5.58 20.44 3.84
CA ALA A 174 -4.28 20.19 3.24
C ALA A 174 -3.16 20.99 3.93
N GLU A 175 -3.45 22.22 4.36
CA GLU A 175 -2.54 23.10 5.11
C GLU A 175 -2.22 22.51 6.50
N GLU A 176 -3.24 22.01 7.20
CA GLU A 176 -3.08 21.35 8.50
C GLU A 176 -2.28 20.06 8.39
N VAL A 177 -2.51 19.27 7.33
CA VAL A 177 -1.73 18.07 7.02
C VAL A 177 -0.25 18.40 6.84
N ILE A 178 0.08 19.46 6.09
CA ILE A 178 1.46 19.93 5.89
C ILE A 178 2.07 20.39 7.22
N HIS A 179 1.37 21.25 7.95
CA HIS A 179 1.85 21.78 9.25
C HIS A 179 2.11 20.64 10.25
N LYS A 180 1.19 19.70 10.34
CA LYS A 180 1.32 18.53 11.23
C LYS A 180 2.53 17.68 10.88
N THR A 181 2.76 17.43 9.59
CA THR A 181 3.90 16.64 9.11
C THR A 181 5.24 17.35 9.35
N GLU A 182 5.28 18.69 9.23
CA GLU A 182 6.42 19.53 9.60
C GLU A 182 6.68 19.48 11.12
N LYS A 183 5.64 19.58 11.95
CA LYS A 183 5.70 19.45 13.42
C LYS A 183 6.19 18.06 13.88
N LEU A 184 5.84 17.01 13.15
CA LEU A 184 6.35 15.65 13.39
C LEU A 184 7.83 15.47 13.02
N GLY A 185 8.43 16.45 12.32
CA GLY A 185 9.83 16.48 11.95
C GLY A 185 10.20 15.64 10.73
N PHE A 186 9.22 15.27 9.91
CA PHE A 186 9.47 14.53 8.67
C PHE A 186 9.97 15.39 7.52
N ILE A 187 9.59 16.66 7.53
CA ILE A 187 9.87 17.62 6.47
C ILE A 187 10.42 18.91 7.01
N GLN A 188 11.04 19.65 6.12
CA GLN A 188 11.49 21.02 6.35
C GLN A 188 11.06 21.90 5.19
N SER A 189 10.86 23.17 5.49
CA SER A 189 10.53 24.17 4.48
C SER A 189 11.68 25.14 4.27
N THR A 190 11.80 25.63 3.04
CA THR A 190 12.72 26.71 2.66
C THR A 190 11.98 27.74 1.82
N LYS A 191 12.34 29.02 1.96
CA LYS A 191 11.80 30.10 1.11
C LYS A 191 12.65 30.21 -0.16
N ALA A 192 12.00 30.20 -1.33
CA ALA A 192 12.59 30.49 -2.61
C ALA A 192 11.79 31.67 -3.23
N GLY A 193 12.30 32.87 -3.07
CA GLY A 193 11.55 34.10 -3.40
C GLY A 193 10.29 34.24 -2.55
N SER A 194 9.12 34.37 -3.18
CA SER A 194 7.82 34.46 -2.52
C SER A 194 7.21 33.08 -2.19
N GLN A 195 7.78 31.99 -2.69
CA GLN A 195 7.24 30.66 -2.51
C GLN A 195 7.89 29.92 -1.36
N LYS A 196 7.10 29.11 -0.64
CA LYS A 196 7.58 28.15 0.35
C LYS A 196 7.68 26.79 -0.32
N ILE A 197 8.81 26.13 -0.15
CA ILE A 197 9.13 24.83 -0.76
C ILE A 197 9.34 23.84 0.36
N TYR A 198 8.75 22.64 0.22
CA TYR A 198 8.86 21.54 1.17
C TYR A 198 9.67 20.39 0.60
N ARG A 199 10.49 19.78 1.45
CA ARG A 199 11.26 18.58 1.15
C ARG A 199 11.41 17.73 2.41
N PRO A 200 11.72 16.42 2.29
CA PRO A 200 12.05 15.59 3.45
C PRO A 200 13.24 16.16 4.22
N THR A 201 13.21 16.02 5.56
CA THR A 201 14.43 16.20 6.36
C THR A 201 15.41 15.06 6.07
N SER A 202 16.69 15.25 6.42
CA SER A 202 17.71 14.23 6.21
C SER A 202 17.27 12.88 6.78
N ASN A 203 17.40 11.82 5.99
CA ASN A 203 17.07 10.44 6.33
C ASN A 203 15.55 10.13 6.56
N GLN A 204 14.64 11.04 6.24
CA GLN A 204 13.19 10.78 6.44
C GLN A 204 12.48 10.20 5.20
N VAL A 205 13.13 10.15 4.05
CA VAL A 205 12.54 9.57 2.83
C VAL A 205 12.08 8.13 3.05
N ALA A 206 12.88 7.32 3.74
CA ALA A 206 12.52 5.94 4.04
C ALA A 206 11.34 5.84 5.02
N SER A 207 11.27 6.73 6.02
CA SER A 207 10.11 6.82 6.93
C SER A 207 8.85 7.23 6.17
N LEU A 208 8.93 8.26 5.33
CA LEU A 208 7.81 8.69 4.50
C LEU A 208 7.38 7.61 3.51
N SER A 209 8.34 6.84 2.96
CA SER A 209 8.03 5.69 2.09
C SER A 209 7.24 4.61 2.82
N PHE A 210 7.54 4.36 4.10
CA PHE A 210 6.74 3.46 4.93
C PHE A 210 5.29 3.96 5.04
N TYR A 211 5.07 5.23 5.37
CA TYR A 211 3.72 5.80 5.47
C TYR A 211 2.99 5.84 4.13
N LYS A 212 3.69 6.17 3.03
CA LYS A 212 3.14 6.07 1.68
C LYS A 212 2.64 4.66 1.40
N ASN A 213 3.44 3.64 1.71
CA ASN A 213 3.11 2.25 1.42
C ASN A 213 1.88 1.75 2.20
N ASN A 214 1.59 2.32 3.39
CA ASN A 214 0.41 1.96 4.17
C ASN A 214 -0.91 2.22 3.42
N ILE A 215 -0.95 3.20 2.52
CA ILE A 215 -2.16 3.57 1.76
C ILE A 215 -2.01 3.43 0.24
N SER A 216 -0.85 2.99 -0.27
CA SER A 216 -0.61 2.85 -1.71
C SER A 216 -1.60 1.90 -2.38
N HIS A 217 -2.04 0.85 -1.68
CA HIS A 217 -2.99 -0.14 -2.18
C HIS A 217 -4.32 0.48 -2.66
N ILE A 218 -4.74 1.60 -2.09
CA ILE A 218 -5.97 2.33 -2.46
C ILE A 218 -5.90 2.85 -3.90
N PHE A 219 -4.71 3.18 -4.37
CA PHE A 219 -4.50 3.88 -5.64
C PHE A 219 -4.00 2.96 -6.77
N ILE A 220 -3.68 1.70 -6.47
CA ILE A 220 -2.95 0.82 -7.41
C ILE A 220 -3.68 0.67 -8.74
N LEU A 221 -4.99 0.43 -8.77
CA LEU A 221 -5.73 0.28 -10.03
C LEU A 221 -5.61 1.53 -10.89
N HIS A 222 -5.90 2.69 -10.32
CA HIS A 222 -5.83 3.97 -11.03
C HIS A 222 -4.40 4.29 -11.49
N SER A 223 -3.41 4.00 -10.65
CA SER A 223 -1.99 4.18 -10.97
C SER A 223 -1.54 3.28 -12.12
N LEU A 224 -1.95 2.00 -12.13
CA LEU A 224 -1.64 1.06 -13.20
C LEU A 224 -2.25 1.50 -14.53
N ILE A 225 -3.49 1.99 -14.52
CA ILE A 225 -4.15 2.51 -15.72
C ILE A 225 -3.37 3.72 -16.28
N CYS A 226 -3.06 4.71 -15.42
CA CYS A 226 -2.31 5.89 -15.83
C CYS A 226 -0.90 5.54 -16.36
N GLU A 227 -0.19 4.63 -15.68
CA GLU A 227 1.16 4.22 -16.10
C GLU A 227 1.12 3.41 -17.40
N SER A 228 0.09 2.57 -17.61
CA SER A 228 -0.10 1.85 -18.86
C SER A 228 -0.31 2.82 -20.03
N VAL A 229 -1.17 3.83 -19.85
CA VAL A 229 -1.40 4.86 -20.85
C VAL A 229 -0.13 5.69 -21.11
N LYS A 230 0.62 6.05 -20.08
CA LYS A 230 1.91 6.73 -20.21
C LYS A 230 2.90 5.94 -21.05
N PHE A 231 2.92 4.62 -20.91
CA PHE A 231 3.81 3.72 -21.65
C PHE A 231 3.39 3.58 -23.12
N VAL A 232 2.11 3.29 -23.39
CA VAL A 232 1.62 3.09 -24.77
C VAL A 232 1.33 4.39 -25.50
N LYS A 233 1.26 5.52 -24.79
CA LYS A 233 0.90 6.89 -25.21
C LYS A 233 -0.58 7.02 -25.62
N GLN A 234 -1.06 6.20 -26.55
CA GLN A 234 -2.45 6.12 -27.00
C GLN A 234 -2.76 4.68 -27.39
N ALA A 235 -3.91 4.17 -26.96
CA ALA A 235 -4.37 2.84 -27.31
C ALA A 235 -5.91 2.74 -27.22
N PRO A 236 -6.55 1.81 -27.97
CA PRO A 236 -7.95 1.49 -27.78
C PRO A 236 -8.26 1.09 -26.32
N LYS A 237 -9.43 1.47 -25.80
CA LYS A 237 -9.86 1.13 -24.42
C LYS A 237 -9.73 -0.38 -24.15
N ASP A 238 -10.07 -1.23 -25.11
CA ASP A 238 -9.97 -2.69 -24.98
C ASP A 238 -8.54 -3.20 -24.80
N GLU A 239 -7.56 -2.50 -25.36
CA GLU A 239 -6.15 -2.86 -25.18
C GLU A 239 -5.68 -2.51 -23.77
N ILE A 240 -6.07 -1.34 -23.26
CA ILE A 240 -5.80 -0.97 -21.86
C ILE A 240 -6.46 -1.97 -20.90
N LEU A 241 -7.71 -2.39 -21.15
CA LEU A 241 -8.39 -3.42 -20.34
C LEU A 241 -7.54 -4.71 -20.26
N LYS A 242 -7.08 -5.21 -21.41
CA LYS A 242 -6.24 -6.43 -21.48
C LYS A 242 -4.93 -6.28 -20.72
N ILE A 243 -4.26 -5.14 -20.86
CA ILE A 243 -3.02 -4.85 -20.11
C ILE A 243 -3.30 -4.91 -18.60
N ILE A 244 -4.34 -4.23 -18.14
CA ILE A 244 -4.69 -4.21 -16.70
C ILE A 244 -5.06 -5.60 -16.19
N GLN A 245 -5.88 -6.36 -16.93
CA GLN A 245 -6.22 -7.74 -16.56
C GLN A 245 -5.00 -8.64 -16.41
N MET A 246 -3.96 -8.44 -17.23
CA MET A 246 -2.73 -9.21 -17.18
C MET A 246 -1.85 -8.84 -15.98
N ILE A 247 -1.68 -7.54 -15.69
CA ILE A 247 -0.74 -7.07 -14.67
C ILE A 247 -1.36 -6.97 -13.26
N TYR A 248 -2.66 -6.64 -13.15
CA TYR A 248 -3.35 -6.42 -11.88
C TYR A 248 -3.23 -7.59 -10.89
N PRO A 249 -3.36 -8.89 -11.28
CA PRO A 249 -3.25 -10.00 -10.35
C PRO A 249 -1.89 -10.07 -9.62
N ILE A 250 -0.81 -9.63 -10.27
CA ILE A 250 0.53 -9.56 -9.68
C ILE A 250 0.54 -8.52 -8.56
N PHE A 251 0.00 -7.32 -8.85
CA PHE A 251 -0.12 -6.25 -7.87
C PHE A 251 -1.11 -6.59 -6.75
N ALA A 252 -2.22 -7.24 -7.09
CA ALA A 252 -3.21 -7.67 -6.11
C ALA A 252 -2.60 -8.60 -5.05
N LYS A 253 -1.68 -9.44 -5.44
CA LYS A 253 -0.93 -10.32 -4.53
C LYS A 253 0.12 -9.54 -3.72
N ASP A 254 0.88 -8.66 -4.35
CA ASP A 254 1.96 -7.89 -3.69
C ASP A 254 1.40 -6.88 -2.67
N PHE A 255 0.30 -6.22 -3.01
CA PHE A 255 -0.36 -5.21 -2.17
C PHE A 255 -1.52 -5.75 -1.33
N HIS A 256 -1.80 -7.05 -1.37
CA HIS A 256 -2.94 -7.68 -0.69
C HIS A 256 -4.25 -6.92 -0.95
N LEU A 257 -4.56 -6.66 -2.24
CA LEU A 257 -5.75 -5.94 -2.65
C LEU A 257 -7.02 -6.74 -2.34
N LYS A 258 -8.16 -6.03 -2.21
CA LYS A 258 -9.48 -6.61 -1.93
C LYS A 258 -9.84 -7.70 -2.93
N ASN A 259 -9.71 -7.40 -4.22
CA ASN A 259 -9.99 -8.31 -5.32
C ASN A 259 -8.68 -8.89 -5.89
N LYS A 260 -8.62 -10.19 -6.11
CA LYS A 260 -7.43 -10.85 -6.71
C LYS A 260 -7.35 -10.62 -8.22
N THR A 261 -8.48 -10.48 -8.87
CA THR A 261 -8.68 -10.20 -10.29
C THR A 261 -9.81 -9.20 -10.43
N LEU A 262 -9.86 -8.50 -11.54
CA LEU A 262 -10.95 -7.57 -11.87
C LEU A 262 -11.66 -8.04 -13.14
N ASP A 263 -12.96 -7.82 -13.18
CA ASP A 263 -13.73 -7.91 -14.41
C ASP A 263 -13.57 -6.63 -15.26
N ASN A 264 -14.04 -6.68 -16.49
CA ASN A 264 -13.97 -5.52 -17.39
C ASN A 264 -14.70 -4.31 -16.82
N PHE A 265 -15.88 -4.55 -16.22
CA PHE A 265 -16.71 -3.49 -15.69
C PHE A 265 -15.98 -2.66 -14.63
N SER A 266 -15.33 -3.32 -13.66
CA SER A 266 -14.56 -2.64 -12.61
C SER A 266 -13.40 -1.80 -13.16
N ILE A 267 -12.73 -2.28 -14.22
CA ILE A 267 -11.64 -1.54 -14.87
C ILE A 267 -12.21 -0.36 -15.65
N GLU A 268 -13.32 -0.56 -16.36
CA GLU A 268 -13.99 0.50 -17.11
C GLU A 268 -14.48 1.63 -16.19
N GLU A 269 -15.10 1.31 -15.05
CA GLU A 269 -15.49 2.30 -14.06
C GLU A 269 -14.29 3.14 -13.58
N ALA A 270 -13.14 2.49 -13.36
CA ALA A 270 -11.92 3.20 -12.97
C ALA A 270 -11.40 4.10 -14.11
N ILE A 271 -11.44 3.65 -15.38
CA ILE A 271 -11.08 4.48 -16.54
C ILE A 271 -12.03 5.67 -16.66
N ASP A 272 -13.35 5.43 -16.57
CA ASP A 272 -14.36 6.48 -16.70
C ASP A 272 -14.24 7.52 -15.56
N LEU A 273 -13.90 7.09 -14.35
CA LEU A 273 -13.55 8.01 -13.27
C LEU A 273 -12.35 8.88 -13.62
N LEU A 274 -11.26 8.30 -14.15
CA LEU A 274 -10.06 9.04 -14.54
C LEU A 274 -10.35 10.03 -15.68
N VAL A 275 -11.15 9.64 -16.67
CA VAL A 275 -11.61 10.53 -17.77
C VAL A 275 -12.49 11.65 -17.21
N SER A 276 -13.44 11.34 -16.32
CA SER A 276 -14.31 12.37 -15.70
C SER A 276 -13.52 13.41 -14.89
N LYS A 277 -12.37 13.01 -14.33
CA LYS A 277 -11.45 13.90 -13.61
C LYS A 277 -10.42 14.57 -14.54
N ARG A 278 -10.47 14.34 -15.85
CA ARG A 278 -9.53 14.85 -16.83
C ARG A 278 -8.07 14.43 -16.55
N LEU A 279 -7.90 13.25 -15.98
CA LEU A 279 -6.60 12.60 -15.80
C LEU A 279 -6.26 11.72 -17.00
N LEU A 280 -7.25 11.35 -17.78
CA LEU A 280 -7.14 10.69 -19.07
C LEU A 280 -8.10 11.38 -20.05
N CYS A 281 -7.79 11.24 -21.32
CA CYS A 281 -8.64 11.68 -22.43
C CYS A 281 -9.10 10.47 -23.23
N ILE A 282 -10.26 10.62 -23.89
CA ILE A 282 -10.81 9.62 -24.80
C ILE A 282 -11.25 10.33 -26.08
N ASP A 283 -10.92 9.76 -27.25
CA ASP A 283 -11.34 10.27 -28.56
C ASP A 283 -12.61 9.58 -29.08
N ASN A 284 -13.06 10.02 -30.27
CA ASN A 284 -14.27 9.46 -30.91
C ASN A 284 -14.10 8.00 -31.37
N GLU A 285 -12.87 7.51 -31.48
CA GLU A 285 -12.53 6.14 -31.86
C GLU A 285 -12.35 5.25 -30.63
N ASN A 286 -12.65 5.78 -29.43
CA ASN A 286 -12.53 5.10 -28.14
C ASN A 286 -11.05 4.79 -27.76
N ASN A 287 -10.09 5.59 -28.25
CA ASN A 287 -8.71 5.51 -27.80
C ASN A 287 -8.52 6.34 -26.53
N ILE A 288 -7.77 5.77 -25.59
CA ILE A 288 -7.37 6.40 -24.31
C ILE A 288 -5.97 6.97 -24.46
N PHE A 289 -5.75 8.19 -24.00
CA PHE A 289 -4.46 8.87 -24.02
C PHE A 289 -4.30 9.82 -22.82
N ALA A 290 -3.05 10.23 -22.57
CA ALA A 290 -2.72 11.18 -21.52
C ALA A 290 -3.24 12.59 -21.85
N PRO A 291 -3.57 13.43 -20.86
CA PRO A 291 -3.82 14.85 -21.10
C PRO A 291 -2.53 15.54 -21.59
N ASP A 292 -2.69 16.65 -22.31
CA ASP A 292 -1.56 17.48 -22.71
C ASP A 292 -0.88 18.11 -21.48
N GLU A 293 0.43 18.37 -21.58
CA GLU A 293 1.24 18.92 -20.48
C GLU A 293 0.75 20.27 -19.99
N ASP A 294 0.14 21.06 -20.85
CA ASP A 294 -0.44 22.37 -20.52
C ASP A 294 -1.78 22.29 -19.78
N ILE A 295 -2.35 21.09 -19.66
CA ILE A 295 -3.65 20.90 -18.97
C ILE A 295 -3.45 20.85 -17.46
N LYS A 296 -4.32 21.55 -16.73
CA LYS A 296 -4.27 21.73 -15.27
C LYS A 296 -4.06 20.45 -14.45
N ASN A 297 -4.48 19.29 -14.95
CA ASN A 297 -4.44 18.02 -14.19
C ASN A 297 -3.32 17.09 -14.67
N TYR A 298 -2.38 17.56 -15.52
CA TYR A 298 -1.25 16.77 -15.97
C TYR A 298 -0.32 16.35 -14.82
N ASP A 299 -0.06 17.27 -13.89
CA ASP A 299 0.77 16.98 -12.71
C ASP A 299 0.18 15.91 -11.82
N GLU A 300 -1.15 15.88 -11.67
CA GLU A 300 -1.87 14.86 -10.91
C GLU A 300 -1.88 13.51 -11.64
N TYR A 301 -2.00 13.52 -12.97
CA TYR A 301 -1.85 12.32 -13.80
C TYR A 301 -0.45 11.71 -13.63
N ILE A 302 0.61 12.51 -13.74
CA ILE A 302 1.99 12.06 -13.55
C ILE A 302 2.21 11.55 -12.11
N ALA A 303 1.71 12.27 -11.10
CA ALA A 303 1.82 11.83 -9.72
C ALA A 303 1.16 10.47 -9.47
N LEU A 304 -0.03 10.28 -10.04
CA LEU A 304 -0.75 9.00 -9.91
C LEU A 304 -0.04 7.87 -10.65
N SER A 305 0.46 8.12 -11.85
CA SER A 305 1.27 7.19 -12.64
C SER A 305 2.53 6.75 -11.85
N ASN A 306 3.28 7.69 -11.29
CA ASN A 306 4.52 7.43 -10.55
C ASN A 306 4.33 6.59 -9.28
N LEU A 307 3.10 6.42 -8.78
CA LEU A 307 2.86 5.71 -7.53
C LEU A 307 3.19 4.21 -7.64
N CYS A 308 2.85 3.55 -8.75
CA CYS A 308 3.15 2.13 -8.98
C CYS A 308 4.52 1.88 -9.63
N GLU A 309 5.16 2.91 -10.17
CA GLU A 309 6.44 2.80 -10.92
C GLU A 309 7.54 2.05 -10.14
N PRO A 310 7.77 2.28 -8.83
CA PRO A 310 8.79 1.54 -8.09
C PRO A 310 8.51 0.03 -8.03
N SER A 311 7.24 -0.38 -8.00
CA SER A 311 6.86 -1.79 -8.02
C SER A 311 7.01 -2.39 -9.41
N LEU A 312 6.63 -1.68 -10.45
CA LEU A 312 6.87 -2.09 -11.84
C LEU A 312 8.35 -2.28 -12.13
N LYS A 313 9.22 -1.36 -11.68
CA LYS A 313 10.68 -1.50 -11.81
C LYS A 313 11.19 -2.78 -11.11
N ARG A 314 10.71 -3.08 -9.90
CA ARG A 314 11.09 -4.33 -9.20
C ARG A 314 10.64 -5.57 -9.97
N PHE A 315 9.42 -5.58 -10.51
CA PHE A 315 8.95 -6.69 -11.33
C PHE A 315 9.72 -6.81 -12.64
N TYR A 316 10.05 -5.71 -13.28
CA TYR A 316 10.89 -5.70 -14.48
C TYR A 316 12.27 -6.32 -14.21
N ILE A 317 12.94 -5.90 -13.14
CA ILE A 317 14.24 -6.47 -12.72
C ILE A 317 14.09 -7.97 -12.47
N ALA A 318 13.07 -8.40 -11.71
CA ALA A 318 12.83 -9.80 -11.42
C ALA A 318 12.60 -10.62 -12.70
N MET A 319 11.77 -10.10 -13.61
CA MET A 319 11.50 -10.76 -14.89
C MET A 319 12.74 -10.82 -15.79
N SER A 320 13.56 -9.76 -15.83
CA SER A 320 14.80 -9.72 -16.59
C SER A 320 15.80 -10.78 -16.12
N VAL A 321 15.90 -11.03 -14.82
CA VAL A 321 16.74 -12.09 -14.27
C VAL A 321 16.21 -13.47 -14.66
N ILE A 322 14.90 -13.69 -14.56
CA ILE A 322 14.27 -14.98 -14.91
C ILE A 322 14.39 -15.26 -16.42
N TRP A 323 14.14 -14.24 -17.26
CA TRP A 323 14.16 -14.39 -18.72
C TRP A 323 15.49 -14.84 -19.26
N ASN A 324 16.58 -14.45 -18.63
CA ASN A 324 17.94 -14.76 -19.07
C ASN A 324 18.48 -16.10 -18.52
N LYS A 325 17.66 -16.86 -17.77
CA LYS A 325 18.10 -18.12 -17.15
C LYS A 325 17.01 -19.19 -17.24
N GLU A 326 17.39 -20.41 -17.63
CA GLU A 326 16.48 -21.54 -17.65
C GLU A 326 16.12 -22.00 -16.23
N GLU A 327 17.11 -21.96 -15.31
CA GLU A 327 16.93 -22.27 -13.90
C GLU A 327 17.76 -21.32 -13.04
N ILE A 328 17.23 -20.91 -11.90
CA ILE A 328 17.92 -20.08 -10.91
C ILE A 328 17.52 -20.47 -9.49
N LEU A 329 18.52 -20.68 -8.62
CA LEU A 329 18.25 -20.89 -7.20
C LEU A 329 17.74 -19.63 -6.54
N LYS A 330 16.84 -19.75 -5.56
CA LYS A 330 16.21 -18.61 -4.89
C LYS A 330 17.20 -17.64 -4.24
N GLU A 331 18.33 -18.13 -3.78
CA GLU A 331 19.39 -17.32 -3.16
C GLU A 331 20.14 -16.52 -4.21
N ASP A 332 20.52 -17.15 -5.32
CA ASP A 332 21.20 -16.52 -6.45
C ASP A 332 20.30 -15.47 -7.13
N PHE A 333 19.02 -15.77 -7.30
CA PHE A 333 18.03 -14.83 -7.82
C PHE A 333 18.00 -13.53 -7.00
N ARG A 334 18.02 -13.63 -5.66
CA ARG A 334 18.03 -12.45 -4.79
C ARG A 334 19.31 -11.62 -4.94
N VAL A 335 20.45 -12.29 -5.12
CA VAL A 335 21.73 -11.60 -5.30
C VAL A 335 21.73 -10.87 -6.64
N GLU A 336 21.30 -11.52 -7.71
CA GLU A 336 21.27 -10.93 -9.05
C GLU A 336 20.30 -9.75 -9.15
N CYS A 337 19.09 -9.86 -8.59
CA CYS A 337 18.16 -8.73 -8.53
C CYS A 337 18.69 -7.51 -7.76
N LYS A 338 19.70 -7.67 -6.91
CA LYS A 338 20.34 -6.55 -6.20
C LYS A 338 21.48 -5.91 -7.00
N ASN A 339 22.01 -6.62 -7.98
CA ASN A 339 23.15 -6.16 -8.80
C ASN A 339 22.72 -5.41 -10.06
N ILE A 340 21.42 -5.41 -10.39
CA ILE A 340 20.77 -4.60 -11.44
C ILE A 340 20.21 -3.31 -10.83
#